data_8af23d3da9de82ee8db7c90d7c1340fa
#
_entry.id   8af23d3da9de82ee8db7c90d7c1340fa
#
_cell.length_a   1.000
_cell.length_b   1.000
_cell.length_c   1.000
_cell.angle_alpha   90.00
_cell.angle_beta   90.00
_cell.angle_gamma   90.00
#
_symmetry.space_group_name_H-M   'P 1'
#
loop_
_entity.id
_entity.type
_entity.pdbx_description
1 polymer ?
#
loop_
_entity_poly.entity_id
_entity_poly.type
_entity_poly.pdbx_seq_one_letter_code
_entity_poly.pdbx_strand_id
1 'polypeptide(L)'
;LQTRNAKMNAVAMIKTSVDMVNEKLIDKNRALARLHAEQLEQLLHRAIDSKSIKNYTMLVKGIAASPGAASGIAVLDVKRATIMGENGVKVILIREETKPEDVPAFFESVGILTSRGGKTSHAAVVARGMGKPCIVGCSDLRIDYENKQCSVDGKIVHEGDPITIDGSTGSVYLGEIPT
;
A
#
# COMPACT_ATOMS: atom_id res chain seq x y z
N LEU A 1 -9.12 -40.16 4.01
CA LEU A 1 -9.69 -38.85 3.60
C LEU A 1 -9.15 -37.78 4.53
N GLN A 2 -8.36 -36.81 3.98
CA GLN A 2 -7.94 -35.64 4.72
C GLN A 2 -8.85 -34.46 4.34
N THR A 3 -9.51 -33.89 5.32
CA THR A 3 -10.20 -32.60 5.16
C THR A 3 -9.27 -31.47 5.54
N ARG A 4 -9.20 -30.43 4.74
CA ARG A 4 -8.46 -29.19 5.04
C ARG A 4 -9.42 -28.02 5.02
N ASN A 5 -9.26 -27.09 5.96
CA ASN A 5 -9.99 -25.83 5.91
C ASN A 5 -9.56 -25.02 4.67
N ALA A 6 -10.53 -24.59 3.89
CA ALA A 6 -10.27 -23.73 2.76
C ALA A 6 -9.78 -22.37 3.26
N LYS A 7 -8.59 -21.93 2.79
CA LYS A 7 -8.09 -20.58 3.01
C LYS A 7 -8.69 -19.67 1.93
N MET A 8 -9.74 -18.94 2.28
CA MET A 8 -10.37 -17.96 1.39
C MET A 8 -9.87 -16.56 1.68
N ASN A 9 -9.59 -15.79 0.63
CA ASN A 9 -9.40 -14.35 0.78
C ASN A 9 -10.74 -13.65 1.03
N ALA A 10 -10.71 -12.36 1.40
CA ALA A 10 -11.90 -11.59 1.75
C ALA A 10 -12.97 -11.60 0.65
N VAL A 11 -12.57 -11.37 -0.61
CA VAL A 11 -13.49 -11.35 -1.77
C VAL A 11 -14.16 -12.68 -1.98
N ALA A 12 -13.38 -13.78 -1.94
CA ALA A 12 -13.91 -15.14 -2.10
C ALA A 12 -14.87 -15.51 -0.96
N MET A 13 -14.57 -15.14 0.28
CA MET A 13 -15.41 -15.41 1.44
C MET A 13 -16.78 -14.71 1.31
N ILE A 14 -16.79 -13.44 0.93
CA ILE A 14 -18.04 -12.68 0.75
C ILE A 14 -18.83 -13.25 -0.40
N LYS A 15 -18.19 -13.45 -1.56
CA LYS A 15 -18.88 -14.02 -2.73
C LYS A 15 -19.51 -15.37 -2.40
N THR A 16 -18.76 -16.28 -1.81
CA THR A 16 -19.27 -17.60 -1.41
C THR A 16 -20.42 -17.49 -0.42
N SER A 17 -20.33 -16.57 0.57
CA SER A 17 -21.41 -16.37 1.54
C SER A 17 -22.68 -15.84 0.90
N VAL A 18 -22.57 -14.93 -0.07
CA VAL A 18 -23.70 -14.40 -0.86
C VAL A 18 -24.31 -15.52 -1.73
N ASP A 19 -23.46 -16.29 -2.43
CA ASP A 19 -23.92 -17.38 -3.29
C ASP A 19 -24.69 -18.44 -2.45
N MET A 20 -24.16 -18.82 -1.27
CA MET A 20 -24.83 -19.76 -0.36
C MET A 20 -26.19 -19.24 0.15
N VAL A 21 -26.35 -17.93 0.37
CA VAL A 21 -27.66 -17.35 0.72
C VAL A 21 -28.62 -17.43 -0.46
N ASN A 22 -28.16 -17.12 -1.67
CA ASN A 22 -28.97 -17.17 -2.90
C ASN A 22 -29.43 -18.60 -3.21
N GLU A 23 -28.56 -19.58 -2.96
CA GLU A 23 -28.85 -21.01 -3.11
C GLU A 23 -29.66 -21.59 -1.92
N LYS A 24 -30.02 -20.75 -0.92
CA LYS A 24 -30.77 -21.14 0.28
C LYS A 24 -30.08 -22.20 1.15
N LEU A 25 -28.76 -22.30 1.08
CA LEU A 25 -27.95 -23.21 1.91
C LEU A 25 -27.76 -22.67 3.32
N ILE A 26 -27.72 -21.35 3.47
CA ILE A 26 -27.62 -20.66 4.76
C ILE A 26 -28.52 -19.42 4.76
N ASP A 27 -28.91 -18.94 5.94
CA ASP A 27 -29.57 -17.67 6.09
C ASP A 27 -28.58 -16.48 6.13
N LYS A 28 -29.12 -15.25 6.06
CA LYS A 28 -28.32 -14.03 6.08
C LYS A 28 -27.50 -13.86 7.37
N ASN A 29 -28.08 -14.24 8.52
CA ASN A 29 -27.40 -14.10 9.81
C ASN A 29 -26.18 -15.04 9.87
N ARG A 30 -26.33 -16.25 9.37
CA ARG A 30 -25.25 -17.21 9.30
C ARG A 30 -24.18 -16.82 8.28
N ALA A 31 -24.57 -16.18 7.17
CA ALA A 31 -23.64 -15.61 6.21
C ALA A 31 -22.80 -14.48 6.83
N LEU A 32 -23.42 -13.58 7.59
CA LEU A 32 -22.74 -12.48 8.31
C LEU A 32 -21.79 -13.03 9.39
N ALA A 33 -22.20 -14.04 10.15
CA ALA A 33 -21.37 -14.65 11.18
C ALA A 33 -20.10 -15.35 10.64
N ARG A 34 -20.04 -15.63 9.34
CA ARG A 34 -18.84 -16.20 8.67
C ARG A 34 -17.79 -15.16 8.32
N LEU A 35 -18.16 -13.88 8.31
CA LEU A 35 -17.27 -12.79 7.93
C LEU A 35 -16.50 -12.28 9.16
N HIS A 36 -15.18 -12.20 9.02
CA HIS A 36 -14.34 -11.58 10.04
C HIS A 36 -14.14 -10.10 9.73
N ALA A 37 -14.15 -9.25 10.76
CA ALA A 37 -13.99 -7.80 10.62
C ALA A 37 -12.72 -7.43 9.84
N GLU A 38 -11.61 -8.11 10.11
CA GLU A 38 -10.33 -7.91 9.40
C GLU A 38 -10.43 -8.16 7.88
N GLN A 39 -11.28 -9.10 7.46
CA GLN A 39 -11.50 -9.39 6.04
C GLN A 39 -12.34 -8.30 5.36
N LEU A 40 -13.30 -7.73 6.09
CA LEU A 40 -14.10 -6.61 5.60
C LEU A 40 -13.25 -5.34 5.47
N GLU A 41 -12.40 -5.08 6.46
CA GLU A 41 -11.48 -3.95 6.45
C GLU A 41 -10.55 -3.96 5.22
N GLN A 42 -10.05 -5.14 4.83
CA GLN A 42 -9.23 -5.28 3.62
C GLN A 42 -9.95 -4.83 2.34
N LEU A 43 -11.28 -4.92 2.28
CA LEU A 43 -12.07 -4.51 1.12
C LEU A 43 -12.42 -3.03 1.10
N LEU A 44 -12.28 -2.35 2.23
CA LEU A 44 -12.50 -0.90 2.32
C LEU A 44 -11.28 -0.09 1.86
N HIS A 45 -10.12 -0.74 1.74
CA HIS A 45 -8.93 -0.08 1.23
C HIS A 45 -8.98 0.05 -0.30
N ARG A 46 -8.48 1.17 -0.81
CA ARG A 46 -8.28 1.33 -2.26
C ARG A 46 -7.36 0.22 -2.77
N ALA A 47 -7.71 -0.34 -3.90
CA ALA A 47 -6.91 -1.35 -4.58
C ALA A 47 -6.55 -0.87 -5.98
N ILE A 48 -5.43 -1.31 -6.51
CA ILE A 48 -5.06 -1.04 -7.89
C ILE A 48 -6.00 -1.82 -8.82
N ASP A 49 -6.46 -1.17 -9.90
CA ASP A 49 -7.19 -1.89 -10.94
C ASP A 49 -6.31 -2.98 -11.58
N SER A 50 -6.70 -4.22 -11.37
CA SER A 50 -5.95 -5.40 -11.84
C SER A 50 -5.82 -5.49 -13.37
N LYS A 51 -6.68 -4.81 -14.12
CA LYS A 51 -6.60 -4.74 -15.58
C LYS A 51 -5.52 -3.76 -16.03
N SER A 52 -5.39 -2.65 -15.30
CA SER A 52 -4.43 -1.59 -15.62
C SER A 52 -2.99 -1.96 -15.27
N ILE A 53 -2.77 -2.79 -14.26
CA ILE A 53 -1.43 -3.19 -13.76
C ILE A 53 -0.51 -3.75 -14.85
N LYS A 54 -1.08 -4.46 -15.84
CA LYS A 54 -0.31 -5.13 -16.91
C LYS A 54 0.47 -4.15 -17.79
N ASN A 55 0.09 -2.89 -17.81
CA ASN A 55 0.69 -1.85 -18.64
C ASN A 55 1.78 -1.06 -17.92
N TYR A 56 2.03 -1.37 -16.64
CA TYR A 56 2.98 -0.63 -15.81
C TYR A 56 4.15 -1.49 -15.39
N THR A 57 5.31 -0.85 -15.29
CA THR A 57 6.53 -1.52 -14.87
C THR A 57 6.63 -1.54 -13.35
N MET A 58 6.74 -2.73 -12.78
CA MET A 58 7.10 -2.85 -11.35
C MET A 58 8.53 -2.36 -11.15
N LEU A 59 8.70 -1.46 -10.19
CA LEU A 59 9.99 -0.89 -9.81
C LEU A 59 10.69 -1.78 -8.78
N VAL A 60 10.02 -2.05 -7.67
CA VAL A 60 10.56 -2.81 -6.54
C VAL A 60 9.45 -3.48 -5.75
N LYS A 61 9.80 -4.50 -5.00
CA LYS A 61 8.92 -5.15 -4.05
C LYS A 61 9.52 -5.08 -2.64
N GLY A 62 8.71 -4.67 -1.68
CA GLY A 62 9.06 -4.62 -0.27
C GLY A 62 8.08 -5.37 0.62
N ILE A 63 8.10 -5.08 1.90
CA ILE A 63 7.22 -5.66 2.89
C ILE A 63 5.93 -4.84 2.95
N ALA A 64 4.80 -5.50 2.72
CA ALA A 64 3.47 -4.95 2.93
C ALA A 64 3.28 -4.62 4.43
N ALA A 65 3.29 -3.33 4.78
CA ALA A 65 3.26 -2.85 6.15
C ALA A 65 1.92 -2.25 6.57
N SER A 66 1.27 -1.53 5.66
CA SER A 66 -0.09 -1.01 5.84
C SER A 66 -0.85 -1.15 4.52
N PRO A 67 -2.06 -1.72 4.54
CA PRO A 67 -2.80 -2.05 3.33
C PRO A 67 -3.30 -0.81 2.58
N GLY A 68 -3.73 -1.02 1.32
CA GLY A 68 -4.26 -0.02 0.43
C GLY A 68 -3.32 0.32 -0.71
N ALA A 69 -3.83 1.03 -1.71
CA ALA A 69 -3.07 1.51 -2.85
C ALA A 69 -3.13 3.03 -2.95
N ALA A 70 -2.03 3.65 -3.35
CA ALA A 70 -1.95 5.08 -3.58
C ALA A 70 -1.04 5.39 -4.76
N SER A 71 -1.49 6.34 -5.59
CA SER A 71 -0.70 6.94 -6.67
C SER A 71 -0.42 8.39 -6.33
N GLY A 72 0.80 8.83 -6.57
CA GLY A 72 1.25 10.20 -6.31
C GLY A 72 2.67 10.42 -6.82
N ILE A 73 3.20 11.61 -6.59
CA ILE A 73 4.57 11.94 -6.94
C ILE A 73 5.56 11.50 -5.85
N ALA A 74 6.71 11.04 -6.27
CA ALA A 74 7.82 10.68 -5.39
C ALA A 74 8.43 11.93 -4.75
N VAL A 75 8.52 11.98 -3.42
CA VAL A 75 9.18 13.08 -2.70
C VAL A 75 10.08 12.51 -1.60
N LEU A 76 11.33 12.97 -1.57
CA LEU A 76 12.34 12.46 -0.66
C LEU A 76 12.59 13.40 0.52
N ASP A 77 12.28 14.68 0.37
CA ASP A 77 12.41 15.71 1.40
C ASP A 77 11.13 15.85 2.22
N VAL A 78 11.24 15.76 3.54
CA VAL A 78 10.11 15.79 4.48
C VAL A 78 9.36 17.12 4.45
N LYS A 79 10.10 18.25 4.46
CA LYS A 79 9.49 19.59 4.46
C LYS A 79 8.74 19.83 3.16
N ARG A 80 9.36 19.43 2.05
CA ARG A 80 8.74 19.53 0.74
C ARG A 80 7.50 18.67 0.62
N ALA A 81 7.54 17.42 1.13
CA ALA A 81 6.39 16.52 1.17
C ALA A 81 5.22 17.16 1.94
N THR A 82 5.50 17.75 3.10
CA THR A 82 4.50 18.44 3.91
C THR A 82 3.88 19.62 3.12
N ILE A 83 4.68 20.53 2.62
CA ILE A 83 4.20 21.71 1.89
C ILE A 83 3.38 21.33 0.65
N MET A 84 3.83 20.32 -0.10
CA MET A 84 3.14 19.87 -1.31
C MET A 84 1.82 19.19 -0.97
N GLY A 85 1.78 18.37 0.09
CA GLY A 85 0.56 17.74 0.55
C GLY A 85 -0.47 18.73 1.08
N GLU A 86 -0.07 19.73 1.86
CA GLU A 86 -0.91 20.85 2.30
C GLU A 86 -1.55 21.61 1.12
N ASN A 87 -0.84 21.70 0.00
CA ASN A 87 -1.34 22.29 -1.25
C ASN A 87 -2.19 21.30 -2.10
N GLY A 88 -2.54 20.13 -1.57
CA GLY A 88 -3.40 19.15 -2.22
C GLY A 88 -2.70 18.25 -3.25
N VAL A 89 -1.38 18.28 -3.33
CA VAL A 89 -0.61 17.39 -4.21
C VAL A 89 -0.55 16.01 -3.58
N LYS A 90 -0.84 14.97 -4.36
CA LYS A 90 -0.71 13.58 -3.89
C LYS A 90 0.76 13.20 -3.83
N VAL A 91 1.30 13.12 -2.64
CA VAL A 91 2.72 12.82 -2.38
C VAL A 91 2.89 11.40 -1.86
N ILE A 92 3.86 10.67 -2.40
CA ILE A 92 4.40 9.44 -1.81
C ILE A 92 5.76 9.79 -1.20
N LEU A 93 5.83 9.73 0.14
CA LEU A 93 7.06 10.01 0.87
C LEU A 93 8.02 8.83 0.76
N ILE A 94 9.22 9.07 0.27
CA ILE A 94 10.29 8.06 0.13
C ILE A 94 11.42 8.36 1.10
N ARG A 95 11.76 7.40 1.99
CA ARG A 95 12.85 7.55 2.95
C ARG A 95 13.69 6.27 3.04
N GLU A 96 14.94 6.38 3.46
CA GLU A 96 15.68 5.17 3.87
C GLU A 96 15.04 4.56 5.11
N GLU A 97 14.84 5.38 6.10
CA GLU A 97 14.21 5.06 7.36
C GLU A 97 13.50 6.31 7.87
N THR A 98 12.40 6.15 8.58
CA THR A 98 11.64 7.28 9.11
C THR A 98 11.95 7.53 10.58
N LYS A 99 11.89 8.79 10.96
CA LYS A 99 12.11 9.29 12.34
C LYS A 99 10.82 9.94 12.86
N PRO A 100 10.68 10.16 14.17
CA PRO A 100 9.53 10.87 14.74
C PRO A 100 9.29 12.25 14.14
N GLU A 101 10.35 12.94 13.71
CA GLU A 101 10.29 14.27 13.09
C GLU A 101 9.64 14.24 11.69
N ASP A 102 9.54 13.06 11.06
CA ASP A 102 8.95 12.89 9.74
C ASP A 102 7.40 12.79 9.79
N VAL A 103 6.80 12.68 10.99
CA VAL A 103 5.36 12.50 11.20
C VAL A 103 4.49 13.54 10.49
N PRO A 104 4.82 14.85 10.48
CA PRO A 104 4.03 15.83 9.72
C PRO A 104 3.88 15.47 8.24
N ALA A 105 4.95 15.00 7.59
CA ALA A 105 4.90 14.56 6.20
C ALA A 105 4.04 13.30 6.00
N PHE A 106 3.92 12.43 7.01
CA PHE A 106 3.01 11.30 6.95
C PHE A 106 1.55 11.73 6.86
N PHE A 107 1.16 12.79 7.59
CA PHE A 107 -0.21 13.31 7.53
C PHE A 107 -0.57 13.84 6.14
N GLU A 108 0.37 14.47 5.49
CA GLU A 108 0.16 15.12 4.20
C GLU A 108 0.41 14.17 3.00
N SER A 109 1.13 13.07 3.20
CA SER A 109 1.38 12.09 2.13
C SER A 109 0.19 11.13 1.95
N VAL A 110 -0.04 10.70 0.72
CA VAL A 110 -1.03 9.64 0.40
C VAL A 110 -0.49 8.24 0.57
N GLY A 111 0.83 8.09 0.71
CA GLY A 111 1.49 6.80 0.95
C GLY A 111 2.95 6.95 1.34
N ILE A 112 3.52 5.90 1.93
CA ILE A 112 4.88 5.88 2.49
C ILE A 112 5.66 4.69 1.94
N LEU A 113 6.90 4.93 1.54
CA LEU A 113 7.83 3.94 1.02
C LEU A 113 9.18 4.07 1.73
N THR A 114 9.70 2.97 2.30
CA THR A 114 11.05 2.98 2.89
C THR A 114 11.93 1.86 2.36
N SER A 115 13.23 2.15 2.20
CA SER A 115 14.21 1.14 1.80
C SER A 115 14.58 0.20 2.94
N ARG A 116 14.48 0.67 4.18
CA ARG A 116 14.77 -0.09 5.41
C ARG A 116 13.52 -0.24 6.27
N GLY A 117 13.61 -1.15 7.24
CA GLY A 117 12.56 -1.39 8.23
C GLY A 117 11.75 -2.65 7.98
N GLY A 118 10.96 -3.02 8.96
CA GLY A 118 10.07 -4.19 8.96
C GLY A 118 8.65 -3.82 9.36
N LYS A 119 7.78 -4.80 9.51
CA LYS A 119 6.35 -4.62 9.90
C LYS A 119 6.15 -3.90 11.24
N THR A 120 7.18 -3.87 12.08
CA THR A 120 7.20 -3.19 13.40
C THR A 120 8.02 -1.92 13.40
N SER A 121 8.54 -1.46 12.24
CA SER A 121 9.28 -0.20 12.13
C SER A 121 8.37 0.99 12.41
N HIS A 122 8.96 2.13 12.74
CA HIS A 122 8.26 3.39 12.97
C HIS A 122 7.31 3.74 11.79
N ALA A 123 7.81 3.67 10.55
CA ALA A 123 7.00 3.90 9.35
C ALA A 123 5.76 3.01 9.29
N ALA A 124 5.93 1.71 9.54
CA ALA A 124 4.85 0.73 9.49
C ALA A 124 3.76 0.98 10.53
N VAL A 125 4.18 1.29 11.77
CA VAL A 125 3.26 1.53 12.90
C VAL A 125 2.48 2.82 12.69
N VAL A 126 3.16 3.92 12.35
CA VAL A 126 2.53 5.23 12.16
C VAL A 126 1.59 5.22 10.96
N ALA A 127 2.03 4.70 9.80
CA ALA A 127 1.20 4.63 8.60
C ALA A 127 -0.07 3.79 8.83
N ARG A 128 0.03 2.66 9.54
CA ARG A 128 -1.12 1.82 9.89
C ARG A 128 -2.08 2.55 10.82
N GLY A 129 -1.58 3.28 11.82
CA GLY A 129 -2.41 4.10 12.70
C GLY A 129 -3.17 5.21 11.97
N MET A 130 -2.63 5.69 10.85
CA MET A 130 -3.24 6.71 9.99
C MET A 130 -4.08 6.12 8.83
N GLY A 131 -4.13 4.80 8.67
CA GLY A 131 -4.82 4.13 7.57
C GLY A 131 -4.21 4.42 6.20
N LYS A 132 -2.92 4.76 6.14
CA LYS A 132 -2.22 5.10 4.88
C LYS A 132 -1.44 3.90 4.33
N PRO A 133 -1.47 3.65 3.02
CA PRO A 133 -0.66 2.63 2.38
C PRO A 133 0.82 2.80 2.71
N CYS A 134 1.47 1.69 3.10
CA CYS A 134 2.88 1.73 3.46
C CYS A 134 3.61 0.47 3.02
N ILE A 135 4.76 0.66 2.38
CA ILE A 135 5.70 -0.39 2.02
C ILE A 135 7.04 -0.09 2.70
N VAL A 136 7.60 -1.06 3.39
CA VAL A 136 8.89 -0.91 4.08
C VAL A 136 9.87 -1.99 3.64
N GLY A 137 11.15 -1.78 3.93
CA GLY A 137 12.18 -2.78 3.69
C GLY A 137 12.39 -3.10 2.21
N CYS A 138 12.26 -2.11 1.33
CA CYS A 138 12.64 -2.22 -0.07
C CYS A 138 14.17 -2.16 -0.21
N SER A 139 14.87 -3.23 0.14
CA SER A 139 16.35 -3.28 0.25
C SER A 139 17.08 -2.92 -1.04
N ASP A 140 16.45 -3.15 -2.19
CA ASP A 140 17.02 -2.85 -3.50
C ASP A 140 16.87 -1.37 -3.89
N LEU A 141 16.04 -0.62 -3.15
CA LEU A 141 15.81 0.81 -3.37
C LEU A 141 16.97 1.62 -2.79
N ARG A 142 17.77 2.21 -3.65
CA ARG A 142 18.86 3.13 -3.29
C ARG A 142 18.37 4.55 -3.37
N ILE A 143 18.52 5.31 -2.29
CA ILE A 143 18.05 6.69 -2.17
C ILE A 143 19.26 7.62 -2.20
N ASP A 144 19.20 8.60 -3.08
CA ASP A 144 20.19 9.66 -3.26
C ASP A 144 19.52 11.01 -2.97
N TYR A 145 19.69 11.48 -1.76
CA TYR A 145 19.08 12.73 -1.31
C TYR A 145 19.70 13.96 -1.98
N GLU A 146 21.00 13.90 -2.35
CA GLU A 146 21.71 15.03 -2.97
C GLU A 146 21.18 15.28 -4.37
N ASN A 147 21.02 14.21 -5.16
CA ASN A 147 20.48 14.29 -6.52
C ASN A 147 18.95 14.19 -6.57
N LYS A 148 18.27 14.11 -5.41
CA LYS A 148 16.81 14.02 -5.28
C LYS A 148 16.21 12.90 -6.15
N GLN A 149 16.77 11.71 -6.04
CA GLN A 149 16.35 10.55 -6.82
C GLN A 149 16.45 9.26 -6.00
N CYS A 150 15.76 8.24 -6.46
CA CYS A 150 15.99 6.89 -6.01
C CYS A 150 16.15 5.95 -7.20
N SER A 151 16.80 4.81 -7.00
CA SER A 151 17.07 3.88 -8.09
C SER A 151 16.97 2.42 -7.66
N VAL A 152 16.56 1.56 -8.61
CA VAL A 152 16.48 0.10 -8.47
C VAL A 152 16.90 -0.52 -9.81
N ASP A 153 17.91 -1.36 -9.81
CA ASP A 153 18.38 -2.11 -11.01
C ASP A 153 18.55 -1.23 -12.25
N GLY A 154 19.16 -0.05 -12.07
CA GLY A 154 19.40 0.91 -13.14
C GLY A 154 18.20 1.76 -13.57
N LYS A 155 17.00 1.52 -13.03
CA LYS A 155 15.85 2.40 -13.19
C LYS A 155 15.94 3.53 -12.18
N ILE A 156 15.81 4.76 -12.64
CA ILE A 156 15.88 5.96 -11.81
C ILE A 156 14.50 6.58 -11.71
N VAL A 157 14.15 7.02 -10.52
CA VAL A 157 12.95 7.80 -10.22
C VAL A 157 13.41 9.11 -9.59
N HIS A 158 13.13 10.21 -10.24
CA HIS A 158 13.43 11.55 -9.74
C HIS A 158 12.30 12.05 -8.81
N GLU A 159 12.66 12.96 -7.94
CA GLU A 159 11.65 13.66 -7.15
C GLU A 159 10.69 14.41 -8.08
N GLY A 160 9.39 14.17 -7.92
CA GLY A 160 8.34 14.68 -8.81
C GLY A 160 7.80 13.65 -9.81
N ASP A 161 8.50 12.55 -10.04
CA ASP A 161 8.02 11.48 -10.92
C ASP A 161 6.81 10.77 -10.31
N PRO A 162 5.79 10.41 -11.12
CA PRO A 162 4.64 9.66 -10.65
C PRO A 162 5.01 8.20 -10.33
N ILE A 163 4.58 7.74 -9.17
CA ILE A 163 4.69 6.34 -8.75
C ILE A 163 3.40 5.86 -8.11
N THR A 164 3.20 4.56 -8.10
CA THR A 164 2.07 3.91 -7.43
C THR A 164 2.58 2.84 -6.47
N ILE A 165 2.07 2.85 -5.24
CA ILE A 165 2.36 1.83 -4.24
C ILE A 165 1.12 0.99 -3.94
N ASP A 166 1.32 -0.31 -3.77
CA ASP A 166 0.33 -1.25 -3.27
C ASP A 166 0.79 -1.82 -1.92
N GLY A 167 0.34 -1.19 -0.85
CA GLY A 167 0.65 -1.60 0.52
C GLY A 167 0.05 -2.95 0.92
N SER A 168 -0.87 -3.50 0.13
CA SER A 168 -1.45 -4.84 0.36
C SER A 168 -0.55 -5.95 -0.16
N THR A 169 0.14 -5.72 -1.29
CA THR A 169 1.06 -6.69 -1.92
C THR A 169 2.53 -6.39 -1.68
N GLY A 170 2.86 -5.15 -1.28
CA GLY A 170 4.22 -4.66 -1.15
C GLY A 170 4.88 -4.26 -2.47
N SER A 171 4.10 -4.04 -3.53
CA SER A 171 4.60 -3.74 -4.86
C SER A 171 4.61 -2.24 -5.15
N VAL A 172 5.68 -1.75 -5.78
CA VAL A 172 5.83 -0.35 -6.24
C VAL A 172 5.93 -0.34 -7.76
N TYR A 173 5.22 0.57 -8.39
CA TYR A 173 5.14 0.69 -9.84
C TYR A 173 5.54 2.10 -10.29
N LEU A 174 6.13 2.17 -11.49
CA LEU A 174 6.37 3.45 -12.17
C LEU A 174 5.06 3.96 -12.79
N GLY A 175 4.81 5.25 -12.65
CA GLY A 175 3.63 5.90 -13.20
C GLY A 175 2.42 5.92 -12.26
N GLU A 176 1.39 6.63 -12.67
CA GLU A 176 0.12 6.77 -11.95
C GLU A 176 -0.86 5.69 -12.44
N ILE A 177 -1.14 4.70 -11.58
CA ILE A 177 -2.13 3.64 -11.86
C ILE A 177 -3.44 4.03 -11.20
N PRO A 178 -4.60 3.87 -11.87
CA PRO A 178 -5.90 4.08 -11.26
C PRO A 178 -6.13 3.16 -10.05
N THR A 179 -6.64 3.72 -8.94
CA THR A 179 -6.92 3.02 -7.67
C THR A 179 -8.37 3.16 -7.26
#